data_07ecfaa62f0e21b45a0fe268f770e227
#
_entry.id   07ecfaa62f0e21b45a0fe268f770e227
#
_cell.length_a   1.000
_cell.length_b   1.000
_cell.length_c   1.000
_cell.angle_alpha   90.00
_cell.angle_beta   90.00
_cell.angle_gamma   90.00
#
_symmetry.space_group_name_H-M   'P 1'
#
loop_
_entity.id
_entity.type
_entity.pdbx_description
1 polymer ?
#
loop_
_entity_poly.entity_id
_entity_poly.type
_entity_poly.pdbx_seq_one_letter_code
_entity_poly.pdbx_strand_id
1 'polypeptide(L)'
;SGEQISVGVLAQNRQGVFFQYADDYLQQFGNLSPFTLQSSIQVQAAPKQPHQGVHGVFGDCLPDGWGMLLQDRIFRQKGILPNQLTAMDRLAFVGDKGMGALSFSPVSEFSATTHADIDLATLGLEAQTLFDSSMSDYMDDNHDELDGHTQQVLAALVAGGSSGGARPKAQIYMPAGETQHCRTFAQPGDEAWLIKFTSKNLALGHEEGLCEAVYLQMTEVAKCQPPQWQLIEAPPTSGASAWLALKRFDYVTEQADLGSKRSAGRLHMHSACGL
;
A
#
# COMPACT_ATOMS: atom_id res chain seq x y z
N SER A 1 15.16 11.55 -4.40
CA SER A 1 15.11 10.50 -3.36
C SER A 1 15.62 11.09 -2.05
N GLY A 2 14.77 11.05 -1.01
CA GLY A 2 15.20 11.48 0.32
C GLY A 2 16.27 10.55 0.89
N GLU A 3 17.03 11.02 1.86
CA GLU A 3 18.00 10.21 2.59
C GLU A 3 17.27 9.12 3.40
N GLN A 4 17.76 7.88 3.33
CA GLN A 4 17.25 6.80 4.16
C GLN A 4 17.99 6.80 5.50
N ILE A 5 17.22 6.84 6.58
CA ILE A 5 17.74 6.88 7.95
C ILE A 5 17.30 5.61 8.67
N SER A 6 18.25 4.93 9.31
CA SER A 6 17.94 3.74 10.10
C SER A 6 17.15 4.13 11.35
N VAL A 7 15.91 3.69 11.43
CA VAL A 7 15.01 3.96 12.56
C VAL A 7 15.32 3.04 13.75
N GLY A 8 15.66 1.79 13.47
CA GLY A 8 15.90 0.78 14.48
C GLY A 8 15.84 -0.63 13.93
N VAL A 9 15.74 -1.62 14.80
CA VAL A 9 15.73 -3.04 14.46
C VAL A 9 14.47 -3.71 14.99
N LEU A 10 13.77 -4.42 14.12
CA LEU A 10 12.73 -5.38 14.46
C LEU A 10 13.36 -6.77 14.53
N ALA A 11 13.06 -7.53 15.57
CA ALA A 11 13.51 -8.91 15.74
C ALA A 11 12.36 -9.78 16.23
N GLN A 12 12.32 -11.05 15.78
CA GLN A 12 11.32 -12.02 16.19
C GLN A 12 11.97 -13.26 16.78
N ASN A 13 11.40 -13.75 17.87
CA ASN A 13 11.73 -15.05 18.44
C ASN A 13 10.45 -15.78 18.88
N ARG A 14 10.58 -16.90 19.62
CA ARG A 14 9.43 -17.68 20.11
C ARG A 14 8.54 -16.93 21.11
N GLN A 15 9.02 -15.85 21.71
CA GLN A 15 8.26 -15.06 22.69
C GLN A 15 7.43 -13.97 22.02
N GLY A 16 7.82 -13.51 20.81
CA GLY A 16 7.13 -12.46 20.05
C GLY A 16 8.08 -11.62 19.21
N VAL A 17 7.59 -10.46 18.84
CA VAL A 17 8.34 -9.43 18.10
C VAL A 17 8.83 -8.36 19.09
N PHE A 18 10.03 -7.90 18.85
CA PHE A 18 10.71 -6.89 19.64
C PHE A 18 11.21 -5.78 18.72
N PHE A 19 11.21 -4.57 19.23
CA PHE A 19 11.76 -3.42 18.53
C PHE A 19 12.78 -2.69 19.41
N GLN A 20 13.84 -2.20 18.78
CA GLN A 20 14.84 -1.35 19.41
C GLN A 20 15.16 -0.17 18.50
N TYR A 21 15.02 1.05 19.01
CA TYR A 21 15.44 2.25 18.29
C TYR A 21 16.95 2.29 18.04
N ALA A 22 17.33 2.84 16.88
CA ALA A 22 18.67 3.38 16.71
C ALA A 22 18.81 4.66 17.54
N ASP A 23 19.94 4.79 18.26
CA ASP A 23 20.16 5.92 19.17
C ASP A 23 20.15 7.26 18.43
N ASP A 24 20.88 7.33 17.32
CA ASP A 24 20.95 8.54 16.47
C ASP A 24 19.57 8.97 15.96
N TYR A 25 18.72 8.00 15.59
CA TYR A 25 17.36 8.29 15.14
C TYR A 25 16.53 8.91 16.26
N LEU A 26 16.53 8.29 17.42
CA LEU A 26 15.71 8.72 18.55
C LEU A 26 16.10 10.13 19.04
N GLN A 27 17.39 10.44 19.03
CA GLN A 27 17.91 11.76 19.40
C GLN A 27 17.52 12.83 18.38
N GLN A 28 17.53 12.51 17.09
CA GLN A 28 17.31 13.49 16.01
C GLN A 28 15.83 13.69 15.67
N PHE A 29 15.03 12.62 15.66
CA PHE A 29 13.66 12.63 15.16
C PHE A 29 12.60 12.36 16.23
N GLY A 30 13.00 11.83 17.39
CA GLY A 30 12.06 11.48 18.46
C GLY A 30 11.33 10.15 18.23
N ASN A 31 10.20 10.00 18.91
CA ASN A 31 9.44 8.76 18.94
C ASN A 31 8.55 8.61 17.70
N LEU A 32 8.52 7.41 17.11
CA LEU A 32 7.63 7.07 15.98
C LEU A 32 6.15 7.01 16.35
N SER A 33 5.85 6.55 17.56
CA SER A 33 4.47 6.33 18.02
C SER A 33 4.31 6.95 19.41
N PRO A 34 3.33 7.85 19.60
CA PRO A 34 3.19 8.58 20.86
C PRO A 34 2.70 7.72 22.02
N PHE A 35 2.05 6.57 21.76
CA PHE A 35 1.37 5.78 22.80
C PHE A 35 1.95 4.39 23.01
N THR A 36 2.32 3.69 21.94
CA THR A 36 2.68 2.27 22.02
C THR A 36 4.18 1.99 22.04
N LEU A 37 5.02 2.98 21.71
CA LEU A 37 6.45 2.91 21.81
C LEU A 37 6.97 3.91 22.87
N GLN A 38 7.90 3.46 23.68
CA GLN A 38 8.60 4.35 24.62
C GLN A 38 9.77 5.03 23.90
N SER A 39 10.03 6.29 24.25
CA SER A 39 11.21 7.02 23.78
C SER A 39 12.47 6.51 24.50
N SER A 40 12.89 5.30 24.13
CA SER A 40 13.99 4.57 24.79
C SER A 40 14.72 3.69 23.77
N ILE A 41 16.04 3.61 23.91
CA ILE A 41 16.90 2.67 23.16
C ILE A 41 16.87 1.24 23.71
N GLN A 42 16.12 0.99 24.78
CA GLN A 42 15.94 -0.35 25.31
C GLN A 42 15.05 -1.17 24.37
N VAL A 43 15.28 -2.50 24.36
CA VAL A 43 14.44 -3.43 23.61
C VAL A 43 13.02 -3.41 24.16
N GLN A 44 12.03 -3.23 23.29
CA GLN A 44 10.63 -3.14 23.63
C GLN A 44 9.87 -4.31 23.00
N ALA A 45 9.15 -5.07 23.82
CA ALA A 45 8.32 -6.17 23.34
C ALA A 45 7.03 -5.63 22.74
N ALA A 46 6.65 -6.11 21.55
CA ALA A 46 5.39 -5.76 20.93
C ALA A 46 4.21 -6.44 21.66
N PRO A 47 3.03 -5.79 21.70
CA PRO A 47 1.81 -6.41 22.18
C PRO A 47 1.38 -7.53 21.23
N LYS A 48 0.78 -8.61 21.78
CA LYS A 48 0.30 -9.74 20.95
C LYS A 48 -0.88 -9.37 20.07
N GLN A 49 -1.67 -8.40 20.47
CA GLN A 49 -2.89 -7.91 19.80
C GLN A 49 -2.89 -6.38 19.86
N PRO A 50 -3.58 -5.68 18.94
CA PRO A 50 -4.37 -6.21 17.82
C PRO A 50 -3.56 -6.40 16.52
N HIS A 51 -2.31 -5.94 16.42
CA HIS A 51 -1.54 -5.76 15.19
C HIS A 51 -0.66 -6.98 14.83
N GLN A 52 -1.20 -8.20 14.89
CA GLN A 52 -0.49 -9.44 14.53
C GLN A 52 0.85 -9.62 15.27
N GLY A 53 0.95 -9.09 16.50
CA GLY A 53 2.13 -9.22 17.34
C GLY A 53 3.28 -8.24 17.04
N VAL A 54 3.03 -7.17 16.27
CA VAL A 54 3.94 -6.04 16.10
C VAL A 54 3.39 -4.78 16.78
N HIS A 55 4.22 -3.77 17.01
CA HIS A 55 3.74 -2.46 17.47
C HIS A 55 2.86 -1.81 16.40
N GLY A 56 1.86 -1.05 16.80
CA GLY A 56 0.85 -0.50 15.91
C GLY A 56 1.41 0.30 14.73
N VAL A 57 2.47 1.08 14.94
CA VAL A 57 3.15 1.82 13.88
C VAL A 57 3.70 0.92 12.76
N PHE A 58 4.14 -0.28 13.08
CA PHE A 58 4.55 -1.29 12.10
C PHE A 58 3.36 -2.10 11.61
N GLY A 59 2.32 -2.26 12.45
CA GLY A 59 1.05 -2.85 12.08
C GLY A 59 0.36 -2.10 10.95
N ASP A 60 0.45 -0.77 10.95
CA ASP A 60 -0.06 0.08 9.86
C ASP A 60 0.63 -0.16 8.50
N CYS A 61 1.82 -0.75 8.51
CA CYS A 61 2.56 -1.11 7.30
C CYS A 61 2.23 -2.52 6.81
N LEU A 62 1.53 -3.33 7.61
CA LEU A 62 1.12 -4.67 7.18
C LEU A 62 0.02 -4.58 6.12
N PRO A 63 0.03 -5.51 5.15
CA PRO A 63 -1.09 -5.62 4.25
C PRO A 63 -2.33 -6.10 5.00
N ASP A 64 -3.48 -5.63 4.57
CA ASP A 64 -4.78 -6.17 4.95
C ASP A 64 -5.62 -6.43 3.69
N GLY A 65 -6.78 -7.07 3.84
CA GLY A 65 -7.74 -7.29 2.77
C GLY A 65 -7.12 -7.56 1.39
N TRP A 66 -7.19 -6.57 0.50
CA TRP A 66 -6.67 -6.66 -0.87
C TRP A 66 -5.16 -6.89 -0.93
N GLY A 67 -4.38 -6.14 -0.17
CA GLY A 67 -2.93 -6.30 -0.14
C GLY A 67 -2.50 -7.68 0.36
N MET A 68 -3.20 -8.23 1.35
CA MET A 68 -2.95 -9.57 1.86
C MET A 68 -3.28 -10.64 0.82
N LEU A 69 -4.40 -10.51 0.10
CA LEU A 69 -4.78 -11.41 -0.99
C LEU A 69 -3.70 -11.47 -2.06
N LEU A 70 -3.16 -10.31 -2.48
CA LEU A 70 -2.11 -10.25 -3.48
C LEU A 70 -0.81 -10.94 -2.99
N GLN A 71 -0.40 -10.65 -1.75
CA GLN A 71 0.78 -11.28 -1.16
C GLN A 71 0.59 -12.80 -1.04
N ASP A 72 -0.55 -13.25 -0.53
CA ASP A 72 -0.84 -14.67 -0.35
C ASP A 72 -0.78 -15.43 -1.68
N ARG A 73 -1.26 -14.85 -2.78
CA ARG A 73 -1.14 -15.44 -4.12
C ARG A 73 0.32 -15.60 -4.54
N ILE A 74 1.16 -14.57 -4.34
CA ILE A 74 2.59 -14.66 -4.66
C ILE A 74 3.28 -15.75 -3.82
N PHE A 75 3.04 -15.78 -2.51
CA PHE A 75 3.64 -16.78 -1.64
C PHE A 75 3.18 -18.20 -1.97
N ARG A 76 1.89 -18.40 -2.30
CA ARG A 76 1.37 -19.71 -2.75
C ARG A 76 2.04 -20.21 -4.04
N GLN A 77 2.29 -19.32 -5.01
CA GLN A 77 3.07 -19.68 -6.22
C GLN A 77 4.49 -20.16 -5.90
N LYS A 78 5.02 -19.80 -4.73
CA LYS A 78 6.31 -20.27 -4.22
C LYS A 78 6.19 -21.44 -3.25
N GLY A 79 4.99 -22.03 -3.14
CA GLY A 79 4.72 -23.15 -2.26
C GLY A 79 4.62 -22.81 -0.77
N ILE A 80 4.47 -21.52 -0.43
CA ILE A 80 4.38 -21.05 0.96
C ILE A 80 2.91 -20.73 1.27
N LEU A 81 2.35 -21.42 2.26
CA LEU A 81 0.96 -21.21 2.67
C LEU A 81 0.82 -19.97 3.60
N PRO A 82 -0.31 -19.27 3.59
CA PRO A 82 -0.54 -18.09 4.43
C PRO A 82 -0.33 -18.32 5.93
N ASN A 83 -0.65 -19.51 6.44
CA ASN A 83 -0.46 -19.86 7.85
C ASN A 83 1.01 -20.11 8.26
N GLN A 84 1.92 -20.14 7.30
CA GLN A 84 3.37 -20.22 7.52
C GLN A 84 4.03 -18.84 7.59
N LEU A 85 3.30 -17.78 7.18
CA LEU A 85 3.80 -16.43 7.13
C LEU A 85 3.61 -15.71 8.47
N THR A 86 4.65 -15.03 8.89
CA THR A 86 4.63 -14.14 10.06
C THR A 86 4.43 -12.68 9.62
N ALA A 87 4.14 -11.80 10.58
CA ALA A 87 4.13 -10.36 10.33
C ALA A 87 5.47 -9.84 9.78
N MET A 88 6.59 -10.44 10.24
CA MET A 88 7.93 -10.07 9.78
C MET A 88 8.15 -10.41 8.30
N ASP A 89 7.67 -11.58 7.84
CA ASP A 89 7.74 -11.97 6.43
C ASP A 89 6.94 -11.01 5.55
N ARG A 90 5.77 -10.59 6.04
CA ARG A 90 4.91 -9.62 5.33
C ARG A 90 5.52 -8.22 5.29
N LEU A 91 6.15 -7.74 6.36
CA LEU A 91 6.88 -6.48 6.37
C LEU A 91 8.09 -6.51 5.44
N ALA A 92 8.85 -7.59 5.44
CA ALA A 92 9.96 -7.78 4.50
C ALA A 92 9.48 -7.79 3.04
N PHE A 93 8.29 -8.35 2.77
CA PHE A 93 7.68 -8.32 1.44
C PHE A 93 7.23 -6.91 1.04
N VAL A 94 6.71 -6.11 1.97
CA VAL A 94 6.36 -4.69 1.73
C VAL A 94 7.62 -3.89 1.35
N GLY A 95 8.73 -4.13 2.06
CA GLY A 95 10.00 -3.48 1.77
C GLY A 95 9.90 -1.95 1.80
N ASP A 96 10.19 -1.31 0.66
CA ASP A 96 10.13 0.15 0.46
C ASP A 96 8.86 0.62 -0.26
N LYS A 97 7.95 -0.29 -0.60
CA LYS A 97 6.76 -0.01 -1.43
C LYS A 97 5.51 0.35 -0.64
N GLY A 98 5.57 0.32 0.69
CA GLY A 98 4.45 0.68 1.56
C GLY A 98 4.01 2.13 1.43
N MET A 99 2.87 2.45 2.05
CA MET A 99 2.47 3.83 2.27
C MET A 99 3.24 4.42 3.45
N GLY A 100 3.45 5.75 3.42
CA GLY A 100 4.23 6.43 4.45
C GLY A 100 5.74 6.34 4.21
N ALA A 101 6.52 6.74 5.21
CA ALA A 101 7.98 6.88 5.11
C ALA A 101 8.76 5.65 5.62
N LEU A 102 8.09 4.68 6.26
CA LEU A 102 8.77 3.49 6.76
C LEU A 102 9.09 2.54 5.61
N SER A 103 10.28 1.97 5.66
CA SER A 103 10.72 0.88 4.78
C SER A 103 11.39 -0.22 5.60
N PHE A 104 11.35 -1.44 5.10
CA PHE A 104 11.84 -2.63 5.80
C PHE A 104 12.95 -3.30 5.00
N SER A 105 14.05 -3.61 5.67
CA SER A 105 15.20 -4.29 5.08
C SER A 105 15.66 -5.43 6.01
N PRO A 106 16.06 -6.58 5.48
CA PRO A 106 16.15 -6.93 4.06
C PRO A 106 14.78 -7.07 3.41
N VAL A 107 14.68 -6.71 2.12
CA VAL A 107 13.48 -6.94 1.32
C VAL A 107 13.38 -8.42 0.98
N SER A 108 12.17 -8.97 1.03
CA SER A 108 11.91 -10.37 0.65
C SER A 108 12.32 -10.62 -0.82
N GLU A 109 12.97 -11.75 -1.09
CA GLU A 109 13.30 -12.19 -2.45
C GLU A 109 12.06 -12.40 -3.34
N PHE A 110 10.90 -12.60 -2.73
CA PHE A 110 9.62 -12.76 -3.43
C PHE A 110 8.94 -11.42 -3.75
N SER A 111 9.44 -10.31 -3.21
CA SER A 111 8.90 -8.98 -3.50
C SER A 111 9.19 -8.62 -4.94
N ALA A 112 8.14 -8.35 -5.72
CA ALA A 112 8.27 -8.02 -7.13
C ALA A 112 9.10 -6.74 -7.34
N THR A 113 10.09 -6.81 -8.19
CA THR A 113 10.92 -5.66 -8.63
C THR A 113 10.56 -5.20 -10.03
N THR A 114 9.42 -5.64 -10.55
CA THR A 114 9.03 -5.37 -11.93
C THR A 114 8.79 -3.88 -12.13
N HIS A 115 9.61 -3.27 -12.97
CA HIS A 115 9.39 -1.94 -13.49
C HIS A 115 8.54 -2.07 -14.75
N ALA A 116 7.31 -1.61 -14.70
CA ALA A 116 6.38 -1.73 -15.81
C ALA A 116 5.68 -0.40 -16.08
N ASP A 117 5.57 -0.07 -17.35
CA ASP A 117 4.60 0.90 -17.88
C ASP A 117 3.37 0.11 -18.30
N ILE A 118 2.20 0.49 -17.81
CA ILE A 118 0.97 -0.27 -17.97
C ILE A 118 -0.16 0.67 -18.36
N ASP A 119 -1.01 0.22 -19.27
CA ASP A 119 -2.27 0.86 -19.52
C ASP A 119 -3.19 0.74 -18.30
N LEU A 120 -3.73 1.86 -17.82
CA LEU A 120 -4.53 1.90 -16.59
C LEU A 120 -5.84 1.08 -16.73
N ALA A 121 -6.44 1.08 -17.93
CA ALA A 121 -7.65 0.29 -18.17
C ALA A 121 -7.36 -1.21 -18.03
N THR A 122 -6.26 -1.67 -18.60
CA THR A 122 -5.79 -3.06 -18.46
C THR A 122 -5.55 -3.41 -17.00
N LEU A 123 -4.81 -2.58 -16.26
CA LEU A 123 -4.53 -2.80 -14.84
C LEU A 123 -5.83 -2.89 -14.02
N GLY A 124 -6.79 -2.03 -14.29
CA GLY A 124 -8.05 -2.01 -13.56
C GLY A 124 -8.95 -3.21 -13.85
N LEU A 125 -9.08 -3.61 -15.12
CA LEU A 125 -9.86 -4.80 -15.49
C LEU A 125 -9.29 -6.08 -14.88
N GLU A 126 -7.97 -6.23 -14.89
CA GLU A 126 -7.32 -7.39 -14.29
C GLU A 126 -7.42 -7.38 -12.75
N ALA A 127 -7.27 -6.20 -12.12
CA ALA A 127 -7.50 -6.08 -10.68
C ALA A 127 -8.93 -6.49 -10.30
N GLN A 128 -9.92 -6.10 -11.09
CA GLN A 128 -11.30 -6.50 -10.94
C GLN A 128 -11.47 -8.02 -11.10
N THR A 129 -10.89 -8.59 -12.16
CA THR A 129 -10.93 -10.03 -12.42
C THR A 129 -10.30 -10.84 -11.29
N LEU A 130 -9.13 -10.41 -10.79
CA LEU A 130 -8.46 -11.02 -9.64
C LEU A 130 -9.32 -10.96 -8.37
N PHE A 131 -10.00 -9.85 -8.14
CA PHE A 131 -10.89 -9.69 -7.00
C PHE A 131 -12.13 -10.60 -7.14
N ASP A 132 -12.79 -10.58 -8.29
CA ASP A 132 -14.00 -11.35 -8.54
C ASP A 132 -13.74 -12.86 -8.49
N SER A 133 -12.61 -13.33 -9.02
CA SER A 133 -12.20 -14.73 -8.92
C SER A 133 -11.96 -15.14 -7.48
N SER A 134 -11.34 -14.30 -6.67
CA SER A 134 -11.08 -14.61 -5.27
C SER A 134 -12.35 -14.77 -4.42
N MET A 135 -13.44 -14.12 -4.84
CA MET A 135 -14.75 -14.27 -4.18
C MET A 135 -15.46 -15.56 -4.60
N SER A 136 -15.14 -16.11 -5.76
CA SER A 136 -15.70 -17.39 -6.25
C SER A 136 -14.91 -18.61 -5.80
N ASP A 137 -13.60 -18.48 -5.58
CA ASP A 137 -12.69 -19.59 -5.21
C ASP A 137 -12.92 -20.14 -3.77
N TYR A 138 -13.83 -19.55 -3.00
CA TYR A 138 -14.30 -20.18 -1.77
C TYR A 138 -14.99 -21.53 -2.01
N MET A 139 -15.18 -21.92 -3.27
CA MET A 139 -15.90 -23.15 -3.67
C MET A 139 -15.08 -24.13 -4.52
N ASP A 140 -13.86 -23.82 -4.96
CA ASP A 140 -13.12 -24.72 -5.86
C ASP A 140 -11.60 -24.66 -5.65
N ASP A 141 -11.04 -25.74 -5.09
CA ASP A 141 -9.62 -25.89 -4.71
C ASP A 141 -8.64 -26.10 -5.90
N ASN A 142 -9.07 -25.89 -7.17
CA ASN A 142 -8.33 -26.35 -8.33
C ASN A 142 -7.77 -25.30 -9.30
N HIS A 143 -7.75 -24.00 -8.96
CA HIS A 143 -7.25 -22.96 -9.88
C HIS A 143 -5.97 -22.24 -9.37
N ASP A 144 -4.86 -22.98 -9.29
CA ASP A 144 -3.54 -22.39 -8.97
C ASP A 144 -2.72 -21.92 -10.20
N GLU A 145 -3.17 -22.19 -11.43
CA GLU A 145 -2.48 -21.71 -12.64
C GLU A 145 -3.15 -20.45 -13.20
N LEU A 146 -2.65 -19.29 -12.75
CA LEU A 146 -2.93 -18.01 -13.42
C LEU A 146 -2.25 -18.03 -14.80
N ASP A 147 -2.93 -17.53 -15.82
CA ASP A 147 -2.29 -17.36 -17.13
C ASP A 147 -1.12 -16.36 -17.05
N GLY A 148 -0.24 -16.38 -18.05
CA GLY A 148 0.97 -15.55 -18.01
C GLY A 148 0.67 -14.04 -17.97
N HIS A 149 -0.48 -13.61 -18.47
CA HIS A 149 -0.91 -12.21 -18.44
C HIS A 149 -1.35 -11.80 -17.03
N THR A 150 -2.20 -12.59 -16.40
CA THR A 150 -2.64 -12.37 -15.02
C THR A 150 -1.47 -12.38 -14.04
N GLN A 151 -0.44 -13.19 -14.28
CA GLN A 151 0.79 -13.17 -13.48
C GLN A 151 1.56 -11.84 -13.60
N GLN A 152 1.66 -11.27 -14.80
CA GLN A 152 2.32 -9.97 -15.01
C GLN A 152 1.57 -8.84 -14.30
N VAL A 153 0.24 -8.83 -14.39
CA VAL A 153 -0.59 -7.83 -13.72
C VAL A 153 -0.53 -7.98 -12.20
N LEU A 154 -0.57 -9.21 -11.70
CA LEU A 154 -0.39 -9.47 -10.27
C LEU A 154 0.97 -8.92 -9.78
N ALA A 155 2.04 -9.18 -10.54
CA ALA A 155 3.36 -8.64 -10.24
C ALA A 155 3.37 -7.10 -10.26
N ALA A 156 2.64 -6.47 -11.20
CA ALA A 156 2.52 -5.02 -11.27
C ALA A 156 1.71 -4.43 -10.11
N LEU A 157 0.58 -5.03 -9.74
CA LEU A 157 -0.23 -4.62 -8.59
C LEU A 157 0.58 -4.70 -7.28
N VAL A 158 1.35 -5.76 -7.12
CA VAL A 158 2.23 -5.95 -5.96
C VAL A 158 3.42 -5.00 -6.00
N ALA A 159 4.01 -4.76 -7.19
CA ALA A 159 5.13 -3.83 -7.35
C ALA A 159 4.75 -2.37 -7.04
N GLY A 160 3.49 -2.00 -7.27
CA GLY A 160 2.95 -0.69 -6.89
C GLY A 160 2.85 -0.48 -5.38
N GLY A 161 3.03 -1.52 -4.59
CA GLY A 161 3.00 -1.48 -3.13
C GLY A 161 1.68 -1.98 -2.54
N SER A 162 1.71 -2.24 -1.24
CA SER A 162 0.53 -2.65 -0.48
C SER A 162 -0.13 -1.43 0.19
N SER A 163 -1.42 -1.25 -0.06
CA SER A 163 -2.26 -0.28 0.64
C SER A 163 -3.33 -1.01 1.43
N GLY A 164 -3.71 -0.50 2.59
CA GLY A 164 -4.76 -1.06 3.42
C GLY A 164 -6.14 -1.11 2.76
N GLY A 165 -7.03 -1.97 3.27
CA GLY A 165 -8.42 -2.10 2.86
C GLY A 165 -8.70 -3.25 1.89
N ALA A 166 -9.96 -3.71 1.89
CA ALA A 166 -10.38 -4.94 1.20
C ALA A 166 -10.70 -4.79 -0.29
N ARG A 167 -10.86 -3.57 -0.78
CA ARG A 167 -11.29 -3.30 -2.17
C ARG A 167 -10.11 -3.33 -3.14
N PRO A 168 -10.35 -3.75 -4.41
CA PRO A 168 -9.29 -3.76 -5.41
C PRO A 168 -8.75 -2.34 -5.67
N LYS A 169 -7.45 -2.19 -5.61
CA LYS A 169 -6.76 -0.91 -5.79
C LYS A 169 -5.30 -1.11 -6.20
N ALA A 170 -4.71 -0.06 -6.77
CA ALA A 170 -3.29 -0.03 -7.10
C ALA A 170 -2.64 1.27 -6.65
N GLN A 171 -1.41 1.19 -6.16
CA GLN A 171 -0.51 2.33 -6.01
C GLN A 171 0.31 2.44 -7.29
N ILE A 172 0.21 3.59 -7.94
CA ILE A 172 0.83 3.83 -9.24
C ILE A 172 1.44 5.22 -9.29
N TYR A 173 2.24 5.43 -10.32
CA TYR A 173 2.82 6.73 -10.66
C TYR A 173 2.37 7.12 -12.05
N MET A 174 1.96 8.39 -12.20
CA MET A 174 1.52 8.95 -13.48
C MET A 174 2.16 10.32 -13.67
N PRO A 175 2.55 10.71 -14.89
CA PRO A 175 2.86 12.10 -15.20
C PRO A 175 1.67 13.00 -14.86
N ALA A 176 1.93 14.24 -14.45
CA ALA A 176 0.87 15.19 -14.14
C ALA A 176 -0.07 15.37 -15.34
N GLY A 177 -1.38 15.17 -15.12
CA GLY A 177 -2.42 15.25 -16.16
C GLY A 177 -2.58 14.02 -17.04
N GLU A 178 -1.77 12.97 -16.87
CA GLU A 178 -1.95 11.68 -17.54
C GLU A 178 -3.02 10.85 -16.81
N THR A 179 -3.86 10.09 -17.56
CA THR A 179 -4.92 9.24 -16.99
C THR A 179 -5.04 7.88 -17.69
N GLN A 180 -4.22 7.61 -18.70
CA GLN A 180 -4.29 6.38 -19.50
C GLN A 180 -3.14 5.43 -19.16
N HIS A 181 -1.91 5.98 -19.00
CA HIS A 181 -0.72 5.19 -18.73
C HIS A 181 -0.21 5.42 -17.32
N CYS A 182 0.18 4.35 -16.66
CA CYS A 182 0.71 4.38 -15.31
C CYS A 182 1.98 3.53 -15.20
N ARG A 183 2.74 3.79 -14.14
CA ARG A 183 3.97 3.06 -13.82
C ARG A 183 3.91 2.47 -12.43
N THR A 184 4.60 1.36 -12.26
CA THR A 184 4.82 0.73 -10.94
C THR A 184 6.01 1.36 -10.20
N PHE A 185 6.72 2.29 -10.81
CA PHE A 185 7.90 2.97 -10.27
C PHE A 185 7.85 4.46 -10.60
N ALA A 186 8.42 5.28 -9.72
CA ALA A 186 8.43 6.73 -9.91
C ALA A 186 9.50 7.17 -10.93
N GLN A 187 9.13 8.10 -11.81
CA GLN A 187 10.05 8.86 -12.62
C GLN A 187 10.01 10.35 -12.22
N PRO A 188 11.04 11.14 -12.55
CA PRO A 188 11.01 12.58 -12.33
C PRO A 188 9.79 13.22 -12.99
N GLY A 189 9.01 13.97 -12.22
CA GLY A 189 7.77 14.61 -12.69
C GLY A 189 6.50 13.76 -12.54
N ASP A 190 6.61 12.51 -12.11
CA ASP A 190 5.44 11.70 -11.81
C ASP A 190 4.81 12.09 -10.47
N GLU A 191 3.51 11.92 -10.42
CA GLU A 191 2.70 12.01 -9.22
C GLU A 191 2.33 10.59 -8.74
N ALA A 192 2.37 10.39 -7.42
CA ALA A 192 1.97 9.12 -6.82
C ALA A 192 0.46 9.11 -6.54
N TRP A 193 -0.23 8.07 -7.01
CA TRP A 193 -1.66 7.93 -6.92
C TRP A 193 -2.06 6.57 -6.34
N LEU A 194 -3.18 6.55 -5.64
CA LEU A 194 -3.92 5.35 -5.25
C LEU A 194 -5.20 5.30 -6.07
N ILE A 195 -5.29 4.35 -6.99
CA ILE A 195 -6.49 4.14 -7.79
C ILE A 195 -7.33 3.05 -7.14
N LYS A 196 -8.61 3.31 -6.97
CA LYS A 196 -9.60 2.36 -6.45
C LYS A 196 -10.47 1.87 -7.60
N PHE A 197 -10.38 0.58 -7.86
CA PHE A 197 -11.20 -0.09 -8.86
C PHE A 197 -12.51 -0.58 -8.23
N THR A 198 -13.50 -0.85 -9.04
CA THR A 198 -14.81 -1.30 -8.60
C THR A 198 -15.06 -2.75 -9.02
N SER A 199 -16.06 -3.39 -8.42
CA SER A 199 -16.51 -4.73 -8.78
C SER A 199 -18.00 -4.85 -8.48
N LYS A 200 -18.71 -5.65 -9.28
CA LYS A 200 -20.13 -6.00 -9.00
C LYS A 200 -20.33 -6.69 -7.66
N ASN A 201 -19.27 -7.30 -7.10
CA ASN A 201 -19.29 -8.03 -5.84
C ASN A 201 -19.08 -7.12 -4.61
N LEU A 202 -18.85 -5.82 -4.80
CA LEU A 202 -18.79 -4.85 -3.72
C LEU A 202 -20.21 -4.45 -3.26
N ALA A 203 -20.33 -3.91 -2.05
CA ALA A 203 -21.62 -3.57 -1.45
C ALA A 203 -22.46 -2.59 -2.29
N LEU A 204 -21.82 -1.60 -2.92
CA LEU A 204 -22.43 -0.65 -3.85
C LEU A 204 -22.08 -0.98 -5.32
N GLY A 205 -21.52 -2.15 -5.59
CA GLY A 205 -21.15 -2.57 -6.94
C GLY A 205 -20.18 -1.58 -7.58
N HIS A 206 -20.50 -1.23 -8.83
CA HIS A 206 -19.67 -0.31 -9.61
C HIS A 206 -19.82 1.17 -9.20
N GLU A 207 -20.80 1.52 -8.35
CA GLU A 207 -21.04 2.89 -7.91
C GLU A 207 -20.16 3.31 -6.72
N GLU A 208 -19.39 2.39 -6.13
CA GLU A 208 -18.60 2.69 -4.93
C GLU A 208 -17.62 3.84 -5.11
N GLY A 209 -16.94 3.92 -6.28
CA GLY A 209 -16.02 5.01 -6.57
C GLY A 209 -16.70 6.38 -6.63
N LEU A 210 -17.88 6.41 -7.25
CA LEU A 210 -18.70 7.63 -7.34
C LEU A 210 -19.22 8.05 -5.97
N CYS A 211 -19.72 7.09 -5.18
CA CYS A 211 -20.17 7.34 -3.82
C CYS A 211 -19.06 7.97 -2.96
N GLU A 212 -17.86 7.42 -2.99
CA GLU A 212 -16.71 7.95 -2.25
C GLU A 212 -16.32 9.34 -2.75
N ALA A 213 -16.37 9.60 -4.06
CA ALA A 213 -16.13 10.91 -4.63
C ALA A 213 -17.13 11.97 -4.12
N VAL A 214 -18.41 11.61 -3.99
CA VAL A 214 -19.42 12.50 -3.39
C VAL A 214 -19.08 12.84 -1.95
N TYR A 215 -18.65 11.85 -1.14
CA TYR A 215 -18.22 12.12 0.24
C TYR A 215 -16.97 13.00 0.30
N LEU A 216 -16.00 12.82 -0.60
CA LEU A 216 -14.83 13.70 -0.70
C LEU A 216 -15.25 15.14 -1.03
N GLN A 217 -16.18 15.32 -1.98
CA GLN A 217 -16.74 16.64 -2.29
C GLN A 217 -17.49 17.25 -1.08
N MET A 218 -18.23 16.44 -0.33
CA MET A 218 -18.87 16.91 0.91
C MET A 218 -17.86 17.36 1.95
N THR A 219 -16.72 16.68 2.09
CA THR A 219 -15.64 17.10 3.01
C THR A 219 -15.01 18.42 2.59
N GLU A 220 -14.87 18.68 1.28
CA GLU A 220 -14.42 19.98 0.76
C GLU A 220 -15.41 21.09 1.13
N VAL A 221 -16.73 20.87 0.92
CA VAL A 221 -17.76 21.82 1.29
C VAL A 221 -17.76 22.09 2.80
N ALA A 222 -17.51 21.04 3.61
CA ALA A 222 -17.36 21.16 5.07
C ALA A 222 -16.03 21.81 5.49
N LYS A 223 -15.20 22.25 4.56
CA LYS A 223 -13.85 22.81 4.78
C LYS A 223 -12.87 21.87 5.49
N CYS A 224 -13.13 20.56 5.43
CA CYS A 224 -12.13 19.56 5.68
C CYS A 224 -11.22 19.50 4.45
N GLN A 225 -9.95 19.21 4.65
CA GLN A 225 -8.98 19.15 3.56
C GLN A 225 -8.74 17.69 3.16
N PRO A 226 -9.57 17.09 2.28
CA PRO A 226 -9.32 15.74 1.80
C PRO A 226 -8.05 15.72 0.94
N PRO A 227 -7.45 14.56 0.69
CA PRO A 227 -6.40 14.43 -0.31
C PRO A 227 -6.94 14.87 -1.68
N GLN A 228 -6.06 15.36 -2.55
CA GLN A 228 -6.45 15.67 -3.93
C GLN A 228 -6.99 14.39 -4.60
N TRP A 229 -8.11 14.51 -5.30
CA TRP A 229 -8.77 13.38 -5.92
C TRP A 229 -9.30 13.73 -7.30
N GLN A 230 -9.54 12.70 -8.12
CA GLN A 230 -10.22 12.83 -9.41
C GLN A 230 -10.94 11.52 -9.75
N LEU A 231 -11.92 11.63 -10.62
CA LEU A 231 -12.55 10.47 -11.28
C LEU A 231 -11.87 10.27 -12.63
N ILE A 232 -11.41 9.04 -12.88
CA ILE A 232 -10.84 8.62 -14.17
C ILE A 232 -11.88 7.77 -14.86
N GLU A 233 -12.16 8.07 -16.14
CA GLU A 233 -13.10 7.30 -16.96
C GLU A 233 -12.66 5.82 -17.00
N ALA A 234 -13.58 4.94 -16.66
CA ALA A 234 -13.34 3.51 -16.71
C ALA A 234 -13.72 2.93 -18.06
N PRO A 235 -13.04 1.88 -18.56
CA PRO A 235 -13.43 1.25 -19.81
C PRO A 235 -14.84 0.66 -19.69
N PRO A 236 -15.67 0.73 -20.74
CA PRO A 236 -17.06 0.23 -20.70
C PRO A 236 -17.19 -1.23 -20.24
N THR A 237 -16.19 -2.04 -20.53
CA THR A 237 -16.12 -3.46 -20.14
C THR A 237 -15.98 -3.68 -18.62
N SER A 238 -15.57 -2.65 -17.87
CA SER A 238 -15.49 -2.72 -16.41
C SER A 238 -16.85 -2.72 -15.71
N GLY A 239 -17.90 -2.24 -16.38
CA GLY A 239 -19.21 -1.99 -15.80
C GLY A 239 -19.30 -0.71 -14.96
N ALA A 240 -18.18 -0.02 -14.70
CA ALA A 240 -18.13 1.25 -14.01
C ALA A 240 -18.09 2.41 -15.01
N SER A 241 -18.63 3.57 -14.61
CA SER A 241 -18.46 4.80 -15.37
C SER A 241 -17.11 5.48 -15.09
N ALA A 242 -16.62 5.36 -13.87
CA ALA A 242 -15.35 5.93 -13.48
C ALA A 242 -14.73 5.18 -12.29
N TRP A 243 -13.41 5.29 -12.17
CA TRP A 243 -12.62 4.86 -11.02
C TRP A 243 -12.15 6.07 -10.21
N LEU A 244 -12.09 5.93 -8.90
CA LEU A 244 -11.62 6.99 -8.02
C LEU A 244 -10.09 6.94 -7.88
N ALA A 245 -9.45 8.05 -8.18
CA ALA A 245 -8.02 8.27 -7.96
C ALA A 245 -7.80 9.24 -6.80
N LEU A 246 -6.97 8.85 -5.84
CA LEU A 246 -6.53 9.67 -4.72
C LEU A 246 -5.04 9.95 -4.84
N LYS A 247 -4.65 11.22 -4.90
CA LYS A 247 -3.24 11.60 -4.89
C LYS A 247 -2.64 11.27 -3.53
N ARG A 248 -1.53 10.58 -3.51
CA ARG A 248 -0.83 10.22 -2.28
C ARG A 248 -0.23 11.48 -1.64
N PHE A 249 -0.71 11.84 -0.47
CA PHE A 249 -0.23 12.99 0.30
C PHE A 249 1.08 12.70 1.03
N ASP A 250 1.43 11.43 1.20
CA ASP A 250 2.67 10.99 1.82
C ASP A 250 3.90 11.14 0.90
N TYR A 251 3.69 11.33 -0.41
CA TYR A 251 4.74 11.63 -1.36
C TYR A 251 4.96 13.15 -1.47
N VAL A 252 6.15 13.60 -1.11
CA VAL A 252 6.57 15.00 -1.28
C VAL A 252 7.45 15.08 -2.50
N THR A 253 6.97 15.74 -3.55
CA THR A 253 7.78 16.12 -4.70
C THR A 253 8.55 17.40 -4.38
N GLU A 254 9.69 17.64 -5.06
CA GLU A 254 10.42 18.90 -4.92
C GLU A 254 9.50 20.06 -5.29
N GLN A 255 9.13 20.88 -4.31
CA GLN A 255 8.50 22.17 -4.55
C GLN A 255 9.53 23.26 -4.32
N ALA A 256 9.80 24.02 -5.37
CA ALA A 256 10.51 25.28 -5.28
C ALA A 256 9.55 26.38 -4.78
N ASP A 257 9.18 26.33 -3.50
CA ASP A 257 8.52 27.46 -2.87
C ASP A 257 9.55 28.46 -2.37
N LEU A 258 9.25 29.75 -2.58
CA LEU A 258 10.05 30.92 -2.21
C LEU A 258 10.53 30.80 -0.74
N GLY A 259 11.71 30.23 -0.55
CA GLY A 259 12.43 30.28 0.71
C GLY A 259 12.82 28.99 1.41
N SER A 260 12.29 27.83 1.04
CA SER A 260 12.78 26.54 1.55
C SER A 260 12.71 25.44 0.49
N LYS A 261 13.86 24.92 0.08
CA LYS A 261 13.93 23.70 -0.73
C LYS A 261 13.47 22.53 0.16
N ARG A 262 12.25 22.09 -0.01
CA ARG A 262 11.85 20.76 0.48
C ARG A 262 12.39 19.74 -0.53
N SER A 263 13.30 18.88 -0.08
CA SER A 263 13.75 17.73 -0.85
C SER A 263 12.59 16.76 -1.06
N ALA A 264 12.56 16.11 -2.22
CA ALA A 264 11.63 15.01 -2.48
C ALA A 264 11.81 13.93 -1.41
N GLY A 265 10.70 13.37 -0.93
CA GLY A 265 10.72 12.35 0.12
C GLY A 265 9.33 11.81 0.43
N ARG A 266 9.22 11.09 1.55
CA ARG A 266 7.94 10.57 2.05
C ARG A 266 7.67 11.07 3.46
N LEU A 267 6.40 11.31 3.76
CA LEU A 267 5.94 11.65 5.11
C LEU A 267 5.65 10.38 5.88
N HIS A 268 5.99 10.36 7.16
CA HIS A 268 5.56 9.32 8.07
C HIS A 268 4.03 9.32 8.19
N MET A 269 3.42 8.17 8.05
CA MET A 269 1.98 7.95 8.22
C MET A 269 1.75 7.07 9.44
N HIS A 270 0.70 7.42 10.18
CA HIS A 270 0.23 6.64 11.29
C HIS A 270 -1.30 6.71 11.35
N SER A 271 -1.97 5.56 11.40
CA SER A 271 -3.42 5.53 11.53
C SER A 271 -3.84 5.68 12.99
N ALA A 272 -5.09 6.10 13.20
CA ALA A 272 -5.66 6.10 14.55
C ALA A 272 -5.75 4.68 15.15
N CYS A 273 -5.81 3.64 14.30
CA CYS A 273 -5.81 2.24 14.74
C CYS A 273 -4.42 1.79 15.22
N GLY A 274 -3.36 2.26 14.58
CA GLY A 274 -1.98 1.93 14.93
C GLY A 274 -1.43 2.72 16.13
N LEU A 275 -2.09 3.84 16.48
CA LEU A 275 -1.69 4.64 17.65
C LEU A 275 -1.86 3.87 18.96
#